data_6932c6e5f8d040e051d1978fea219a2e
#
_entry.id   6932c6e5f8d040e051d1978fea219a2e
#
_cell.length_a   1.000
_cell.length_b   1.000
_cell.length_c   1.000
_cell.angle_alpha   90.00
_cell.angle_beta   90.00
_cell.angle_gamma   90.00
#
_symmetry.space_group_name_H-M   'P 1'
#
loop_
_entity.id
_entity.type
_entity.pdbx_description
1 polymer ?
#
loop_
_entity_poly.entity_id
_entity_poly.type
_entity_poly.pdbx_seq_one_letter_code
_entity_poly.pdbx_strand_id
1 'polypeptide(L)'
;LKKLLAIMLASFVLLTACSSTGNNAANNGGTAAEGTKEITVWAWDKVFNIGAMERASEAYKAKNPDSDLKINIIENAQADIIQKMNAGLNAGTTKSLPTIVLIEDYRAQSFLQSYPDAFFELTDFINPGDFADYKIGPTSVDGKQYGVPFDSGAAGLYVRSDYLEEAGYKVADLQDIDWKKFIEIGKAVKAKTGKSLLTQDPNDLGLIRMMIQSAGSWYLKDDGTTPNLVGNEALKEAFESYKELMSADIVKVTSDWSQFVGAFNSGEVATVPTGNWITASIKAEASQAGKWAVVPFPKLGNNANSVHASNLGGSSWYVMNVDGKEAAAEFLKQTFGSDVELYQKLVTEIGAISTLKAAATGEAYKQADEFFGGQKVIEDFAKWTEQIPNVNYGMHTYALEDILVVEMQNYLGGKDIDKVLSDAQAQAETQVK
;
A
#
# COMPACT_ATOMS: atom_id res chain seq x y z
N LEU A 1 58.29 20.69 7.16
CA LEU A 1 59.65 20.42 6.62
C LEU A 1 59.58 19.29 5.61
N LYS A 2 60.00 19.59 4.33
CA LYS A 2 60.63 18.74 3.29
C LYS A 2 59.86 17.49 2.83
N LYS A 3 59.30 17.50 1.59
CA LYS A 3 59.88 17.26 0.27
C LYS A 3 60.30 15.80 0.03
N LEU A 4 59.68 15.18 -1.03
CA LEU A 4 60.27 14.63 -2.28
C LEU A 4 59.27 13.64 -2.85
N LEU A 5 58.72 13.83 -4.00
CA LEU A 5 59.14 13.78 -5.40
C LEU A 5 59.24 12.35 -5.98
N ALA A 6 58.27 12.03 -6.84
CA ALA A 6 58.30 11.48 -8.20
C ALA A 6 58.94 10.08 -8.43
N ILE A 7 58.31 9.27 -9.28
CA ILE A 7 58.76 8.94 -10.65
C ILE A 7 57.76 7.99 -11.34
N MET A 8 57.44 8.31 -12.57
CA MET A 8 56.78 7.59 -13.64
C MET A 8 57.36 6.20 -13.89
N LEU A 9 56.53 5.25 -14.41
CA LEU A 9 56.90 4.53 -15.64
C LEU A 9 55.67 4.07 -16.40
N ALA A 10 55.57 4.52 -17.63
CA ALA A 10 54.67 4.04 -18.67
C ALA A 10 55.21 2.74 -19.27
N SER A 11 54.34 1.80 -19.57
CA SER A 11 54.66 0.69 -20.48
C SER A 11 53.52 0.48 -21.47
N PHE A 12 53.74 0.94 -22.67
CA PHE A 12 53.02 0.61 -23.90
C PHE A 12 53.28 -0.84 -24.28
N VAL A 13 52.26 -1.62 -24.58
CA VAL A 13 52.36 -2.81 -25.38
C VAL A 13 51.34 -2.76 -26.51
N LEU A 14 51.87 -2.53 -27.69
CA LEU A 14 51.23 -2.75 -28.99
C LEU A 14 51.21 -4.24 -29.29
N LEU A 15 50.07 -4.79 -29.71
CA LEU A 15 50.06 -6.05 -30.47
C LEU A 15 49.04 -6.00 -31.60
N THR A 16 49.57 -6.20 -32.70
CA THR A 16 49.22 -6.30 -34.11
C THR A 16 47.97 -7.11 -34.44
N ALA A 17 47.26 -6.58 -35.43
CA ALA A 17 46.21 -7.25 -36.21
C ALA A 17 46.79 -8.37 -37.09
N CYS A 18 46.03 -9.45 -37.25
CA CYS A 18 46.09 -10.30 -38.42
C CYS A 18 44.69 -10.52 -38.96
N SER A 19 44.48 -10.05 -40.17
CA SER A 19 43.35 -10.31 -41.02
C SER A 19 43.42 -11.72 -41.62
N SER A 20 42.29 -12.42 -41.69
CA SER A 20 42.08 -13.44 -42.73
C SER A 20 40.66 -13.38 -43.24
N THR A 21 40.57 -13.06 -44.49
CA THR A 21 39.38 -13.04 -45.35
C THR A 21 38.90 -14.49 -45.58
N GLY A 22 37.59 -14.69 -45.45
CA GLY A 22 36.94 -15.92 -45.88
C GLY A 22 35.43 -15.64 -46.07
N ASN A 23 35.06 -15.37 -47.32
CA ASN A 23 33.68 -15.35 -47.78
C ASN A 23 33.04 -16.73 -47.63
N ASN A 24 31.87 -16.78 -47.00
CA ASN A 24 30.78 -17.67 -47.44
C ASN A 24 29.44 -17.09 -47.02
N ALA A 25 28.68 -16.71 -48.04
CA ALA A 25 27.26 -16.40 -47.90
C ALA A 25 26.48 -17.69 -47.61
N ALA A 26 25.80 -17.72 -46.47
CA ALA A 26 24.70 -18.64 -46.24
C ALA A 26 23.59 -17.87 -45.52
N ASN A 27 22.50 -17.76 -46.24
CA ASN A 27 21.18 -17.30 -45.83
C ASN A 27 20.76 -18.04 -44.54
N ASN A 28 20.52 -17.31 -43.46
CA ASN A 28 19.80 -17.88 -42.33
C ASN A 28 18.81 -16.82 -41.85
N GLY A 29 17.56 -17.25 -41.88
CA GLY A 29 16.42 -16.50 -41.38
C GLY A 29 16.64 -15.96 -39.96
N GLY A 30 16.14 -14.77 -39.75
CA GLY A 30 16.24 -14.10 -38.45
C GLY A 30 15.69 -14.99 -37.34
N THR A 31 16.60 -15.45 -36.49
CA THR A 31 16.22 -15.87 -35.15
C THR A 31 15.79 -14.62 -34.39
N ALA A 32 14.54 -14.63 -33.96
CA ALA A 32 14.08 -13.66 -32.97
C ALA A 32 15.11 -13.58 -31.83
N ALA A 33 15.49 -12.40 -31.43
CA ALA A 33 16.37 -12.20 -30.28
C ALA A 33 15.83 -13.06 -29.12
N GLU A 34 16.67 -13.94 -28.58
CA GLU A 34 16.35 -14.70 -27.38
C GLU A 34 15.95 -13.66 -26.31
N GLY A 35 14.67 -13.69 -25.88
CA GLY A 35 14.17 -12.77 -24.87
C GLY A 35 14.99 -12.84 -23.59
N THR A 36 15.06 -11.75 -22.87
CA THR A 36 15.77 -11.65 -21.57
C THR A 36 15.30 -12.77 -20.65
N LYS A 37 16.23 -13.61 -20.22
CA LYS A 37 15.98 -14.77 -19.35
C LYS A 37 16.02 -14.43 -17.86
N GLU A 38 16.23 -13.17 -17.51
CA GLU A 38 16.31 -12.68 -16.13
C GLU A 38 15.54 -11.38 -16.00
N ILE A 39 14.67 -11.32 -14.97
CA ILE A 39 13.97 -10.12 -14.55
C ILE A 39 14.32 -9.79 -13.11
N THR A 40 14.41 -8.49 -12.79
CA THR A 40 14.68 -8.00 -11.44
C THR A 40 13.41 -7.41 -10.84
N VAL A 41 13.19 -7.66 -9.55
CA VAL A 41 12.02 -7.20 -8.80
C VAL A 41 12.48 -6.38 -7.60
N TRP A 42 11.91 -5.19 -7.39
CA TRP A 42 12.09 -4.41 -6.17
C TRP A 42 10.84 -4.41 -5.33
N ALA A 43 10.99 -4.77 -4.04
CA ALA A 43 9.94 -4.75 -3.03
C ALA A 43 10.55 -4.48 -1.65
N TRP A 44 9.74 -4.21 -0.62
CA TRP A 44 10.23 -3.68 0.66
C TRP A 44 10.03 -4.57 1.87
N ASP A 45 9.05 -5.44 1.89
CA ASP A 45 8.76 -6.29 3.06
C ASP A 45 9.10 -7.75 2.78
N LYS A 46 10.05 -8.27 3.57
CA LYS A 46 10.59 -9.61 3.40
C LYS A 46 9.55 -10.71 3.56
N VAL A 47 8.64 -10.56 4.53
CA VAL A 47 7.65 -11.60 4.85
C VAL A 47 6.44 -11.48 3.92
N PHE A 48 5.99 -10.28 3.66
CA PHE A 48 4.75 -10.02 2.94
C PHE A 48 4.99 -9.95 1.42
N ASN A 49 5.53 -8.83 0.90
CA ASN A 49 5.62 -8.61 -0.55
C ASN A 49 6.67 -9.51 -1.23
N ILE A 50 7.84 -9.65 -0.62
CA ILE A 50 8.91 -10.51 -1.13
C ILE A 50 8.48 -11.95 -1.02
N GLY A 51 7.92 -12.35 0.13
CA GLY A 51 7.35 -13.67 0.32
C GLY A 51 6.24 -14.01 -0.69
N ALA A 52 5.41 -13.03 -1.08
CA ALA A 52 4.42 -13.20 -2.13
C ALA A 52 5.08 -13.43 -3.50
N MET A 53 6.10 -12.64 -3.83
CA MET A 53 6.82 -12.77 -5.10
C MET A 53 7.59 -14.09 -5.21
N GLU A 54 8.18 -14.59 -4.12
CA GLU A 54 8.81 -15.90 -4.07
C GLU A 54 7.82 -17.01 -4.40
N ARG A 55 6.62 -16.98 -3.79
CA ARG A 55 5.55 -17.96 -4.05
C ARG A 55 4.99 -17.86 -5.47
N ALA A 56 4.89 -16.63 -5.99
CA ALA A 56 4.54 -16.41 -7.40
C ALA A 56 5.58 -17.01 -8.35
N SER A 57 6.86 -16.88 -8.03
CA SER A 57 7.96 -17.47 -8.80
C SER A 57 7.90 -19.00 -8.80
N GLU A 58 7.60 -19.61 -7.64
CA GLU A 58 7.39 -21.06 -7.52
C GLU A 58 6.17 -21.52 -8.34
N ALA A 59 5.04 -20.80 -8.23
CA ALA A 59 3.81 -21.12 -8.96
C ALA A 59 4.01 -21.02 -10.48
N TYR A 60 4.69 -19.96 -10.93
CA TYR A 60 5.04 -19.78 -12.34
C TYR A 60 5.91 -20.94 -12.86
N LYS A 61 6.95 -21.31 -12.12
CA LYS A 61 7.85 -22.41 -12.49
C LYS A 61 7.12 -23.75 -12.54
N ALA A 62 6.20 -23.99 -11.62
CA ALA A 62 5.38 -25.22 -11.61
C ALA A 62 4.48 -25.33 -12.86
N LYS A 63 3.94 -24.20 -13.33
CA LYS A 63 3.12 -24.12 -14.57
C LYS A 63 3.97 -24.14 -15.85
N ASN A 64 5.22 -23.70 -15.78
CA ASN A 64 6.12 -23.54 -16.91
C ASN A 64 7.47 -24.25 -16.62
N PRO A 65 7.47 -25.61 -16.53
CA PRO A 65 8.66 -26.37 -16.10
C PRO A 65 9.88 -26.20 -17.04
N ASP A 66 9.62 -25.93 -18.31
CA ASP A 66 10.65 -25.74 -19.33
C ASP A 66 11.15 -24.27 -19.42
N SER A 67 10.55 -23.36 -18.64
CA SER A 67 10.97 -21.95 -18.60
C SER A 67 12.31 -21.81 -17.90
N ASP A 68 13.23 -21.12 -18.54
CA ASP A 68 14.53 -20.74 -17.97
C ASP A 68 14.53 -19.31 -17.38
N LEU A 69 13.35 -18.68 -17.27
CA LEU A 69 13.18 -17.36 -16.67
C LEU A 69 13.65 -17.34 -15.21
N LYS A 70 14.59 -16.47 -14.91
CA LYS A 70 15.09 -16.21 -13.57
C LYS A 70 14.47 -14.95 -13.01
N ILE A 71 14.00 -15.03 -11.77
CA ILE A 71 13.40 -13.91 -11.07
C ILE A 71 14.32 -13.56 -9.91
N ASN A 72 14.97 -12.40 -10.00
CA ASN A 72 15.89 -11.87 -9.01
C ASN A 72 15.19 -10.83 -8.15
N ILE A 73 14.84 -11.19 -6.92
CA ILE A 73 14.11 -10.34 -5.99
C ILE A 73 15.11 -9.59 -5.12
N ILE A 74 15.02 -8.26 -5.11
CA ILE A 74 15.93 -7.37 -4.38
C ILE A 74 15.11 -6.61 -3.34
N GLU A 75 15.42 -6.86 -2.07
CA GLU A 75 14.85 -6.12 -0.95
C GLU A 75 15.42 -4.69 -0.91
N ASN A 76 14.55 -3.71 -0.84
CA ASN A 76 14.89 -2.30 -0.58
C ASN A 76 13.83 -1.73 0.36
N ALA A 77 14.20 -0.81 1.25
CA ALA A 77 13.19 -0.04 1.98
C ALA A 77 12.30 0.75 1.01
N GLN A 78 11.02 0.90 1.32
CA GLN A 78 10.07 1.62 0.44
C GLN A 78 10.57 3.02 0.07
N ALA A 79 11.11 3.77 1.05
CA ALA A 79 11.68 5.09 0.81
C ALA A 79 12.87 5.07 -0.17
N ASP A 80 13.72 4.02 -0.10
CA ASP A 80 14.84 3.85 -1.02
C ASP A 80 14.37 3.53 -2.44
N ILE A 81 13.32 2.73 -2.59
CA ILE A 81 12.71 2.46 -3.89
C ILE A 81 12.23 3.77 -4.52
N ILE A 82 11.47 4.57 -3.77
CA ILE A 82 10.97 5.87 -4.24
C ILE A 82 12.12 6.79 -4.64
N GLN A 83 13.17 6.89 -3.83
CA GLN A 83 14.33 7.72 -4.11
C GLN A 83 15.08 7.26 -5.38
N LYS A 84 15.35 5.95 -5.50
CA LYS A 84 16.05 5.37 -6.65
C LYS A 84 15.24 5.50 -7.93
N MET A 85 13.92 5.27 -7.86
CA MET A 85 13.01 5.47 -8.98
C MET A 85 13.04 6.93 -9.47
N ASN A 86 12.85 7.89 -8.57
CA ASN A 86 12.89 9.32 -8.92
C ASN A 86 14.26 9.71 -9.49
N ALA A 87 15.36 9.26 -8.91
CA ALA A 87 16.69 9.56 -9.40
C ALA A 87 16.94 9.01 -10.82
N GLY A 88 16.56 7.74 -11.05
CA GLY A 88 16.73 7.09 -12.36
C GLY A 88 15.85 7.70 -13.43
N LEU A 89 14.58 7.94 -13.13
CA LEU A 89 13.59 8.50 -14.06
C LEU A 89 13.90 9.95 -14.41
N ASN A 90 14.24 10.80 -13.44
CA ASN A 90 14.67 12.19 -13.68
C ASN A 90 15.97 12.29 -14.52
N ALA A 91 16.87 11.34 -14.36
CA ALA A 91 18.09 11.27 -15.16
C ALA A 91 17.89 10.66 -16.57
N GLY A 92 16.68 10.19 -16.87
CA GLY A 92 16.39 9.48 -18.14
C GLY A 92 17.18 8.18 -18.31
N THR A 93 17.64 7.56 -17.19
CA THR A 93 18.40 6.31 -17.21
C THR A 93 17.58 5.16 -16.65
N THR A 94 17.28 4.18 -17.48
CA THR A 94 16.52 2.99 -17.09
C THR A 94 17.40 1.80 -16.70
N LYS A 95 18.71 1.85 -16.99
CA LYS A 95 19.64 0.73 -16.77
C LYS A 95 19.79 0.28 -15.31
N SER A 96 19.51 1.17 -14.38
CA SER A 96 19.58 0.88 -12.94
C SER A 96 18.21 0.58 -12.30
N LEU A 97 17.15 0.62 -13.10
CA LEU A 97 15.79 0.36 -12.64
C LEU A 97 15.46 -1.14 -12.73
N PRO A 98 14.57 -1.67 -11.89
CA PRO A 98 14.16 -3.06 -11.93
C PRO A 98 13.25 -3.32 -13.15
N THR A 99 13.03 -4.59 -13.49
CA THR A 99 12.03 -4.96 -14.50
C THR A 99 10.62 -4.87 -13.91
N ILE A 100 10.46 -5.28 -12.63
CA ILE A 100 9.21 -5.18 -11.89
C ILE A 100 9.46 -4.35 -10.62
N VAL A 101 8.56 -3.44 -10.31
CA VAL A 101 8.59 -2.67 -9.06
C VAL A 101 7.24 -2.73 -8.36
N LEU A 102 7.28 -2.87 -7.04
CA LEU A 102 6.10 -2.68 -6.20
C LEU A 102 5.94 -1.19 -5.90
N ILE A 103 4.75 -0.66 -6.09
CA ILE A 103 4.41 0.73 -5.76
C ILE A 103 3.12 0.74 -4.93
N GLU A 104 3.14 1.52 -3.86
CA GLU A 104 1.94 1.80 -3.07
C GLU A 104 0.94 2.61 -3.90
N ASP A 105 -0.34 2.27 -3.80
CA ASP A 105 -1.39 2.82 -4.65
C ASP A 105 -1.52 4.35 -4.56
N TYR A 106 -1.31 4.94 -3.37
CA TYR A 106 -1.35 6.40 -3.19
C TYR A 106 -0.23 7.15 -3.93
N ARG A 107 0.85 6.45 -4.33
CA ARG A 107 1.99 7.01 -5.05
C ARG A 107 1.98 6.71 -6.54
N ALA A 108 1.18 5.72 -6.95
CA ALA A 108 1.23 5.19 -8.30
C ALA A 108 0.97 6.27 -9.37
N GLN A 109 -0.05 7.08 -9.18
CA GLN A 109 -0.42 8.14 -10.13
C GLN A 109 0.69 9.18 -10.30
N SER A 110 1.44 9.50 -9.24
CA SER A 110 2.56 10.45 -9.35
C SER A 110 3.66 9.93 -10.28
N PHE A 111 3.96 8.61 -10.24
CA PHE A 111 4.92 8.00 -11.15
C PHE A 111 4.39 7.86 -12.56
N LEU A 112 3.18 7.32 -12.72
CA LEU A 112 2.60 7.04 -14.03
C LEU A 112 2.40 8.31 -14.86
N GLN A 113 1.94 9.40 -14.25
CA GLN A 113 1.67 10.66 -14.95
C GLN A 113 2.93 11.50 -15.12
N SER A 114 3.89 11.47 -14.17
CA SER A 114 5.15 12.21 -14.34
C SER A 114 6.11 11.55 -15.35
N TYR A 115 6.01 10.22 -15.53
CA TYR A 115 6.91 9.45 -16.37
C TYR A 115 6.15 8.47 -17.28
N PRO A 116 5.28 8.94 -18.20
CA PRO A 116 4.35 8.10 -18.95
C PRO A 116 5.04 7.02 -19.80
N ASP A 117 6.28 7.28 -20.27
CA ASP A 117 7.02 6.31 -21.10
C ASP A 117 7.86 5.31 -20.27
N ALA A 118 7.88 5.47 -18.95
CA ALA A 118 8.74 4.65 -18.08
C ALA A 118 8.11 3.29 -17.72
N PHE A 119 6.81 3.15 -17.88
CA PHE A 119 6.05 1.97 -17.53
C PHE A 119 5.52 1.26 -18.76
N PHE A 120 5.59 -0.07 -18.73
CA PHE A 120 5.05 -0.91 -19.78
C PHE A 120 3.54 -1.07 -19.62
N GLU A 121 2.79 -0.85 -20.71
CA GLU A 121 1.33 -1.00 -20.70
C GLU A 121 0.93 -2.47 -20.57
N LEU A 122 0.01 -2.76 -19.65
CA LEU A 122 -0.46 -4.11 -19.32
C LEU A 122 -1.91 -4.37 -19.77
N THR A 123 -2.52 -3.50 -20.57
CA THR A 123 -3.94 -3.60 -20.98
C THR A 123 -4.25 -4.94 -21.67
N ASP A 124 -3.32 -5.49 -22.46
CA ASP A 124 -3.49 -6.79 -23.12
C ASP A 124 -3.17 -8.00 -22.22
N PHE A 125 -2.65 -7.76 -21.02
CA PHE A 125 -2.22 -8.80 -20.09
C PHE A 125 -3.19 -8.96 -18.91
N ILE A 126 -3.86 -7.89 -18.50
CA ILE A 126 -4.67 -7.83 -17.29
C ILE A 126 -6.06 -7.32 -17.63
N ASN A 127 -7.10 -8.06 -17.20
CA ASN A 127 -8.47 -7.59 -17.28
C ASN A 127 -8.83 -6.81 -15.99
N PRO A 128 -9.00 -5.48 -16.05
CA PRO A 128 -9.31 -4.66 -14.89
C PRO A 128 -10.58 -5.11 -14.14
N GLY A 129 -11.58 -5.63 -14.87
CA GLY A 129 -12.85 -6.10 -14.31
C GLY A 129 -12.73 -7.28 -13.33
N ASP A 130 -11.60 -7.99 -13.35
CA ASP A 130 -11.34 -9.12 -12.46
C ASP A 130 -10.91 -8.68 -11.05
N PHE A 131 -10.59 -7.40 -10.86
CA PHE A 131 -10.08 -6.85 -9.60
C PHE A 131 -11.09 -5.94 -8.92
N ALA A 132 -10.86 -5.68 -7.62
CA ALA A 132 -11.65 -4.73 -6.84
C ALA A 132 -11.60 -3.32 -7.49
N ASP A 133 -12.76 -2.69 -7.63
CA ASP A 133 -12.93 -1.49 -8.46
C ASP A 133 -12.05 -0.31 -7.99
N TYR A 134 -11.88 -0.13 -6.68
CA TYR A 134 -11.05 0.95 -6.12
C TYR A 134 -9.56 0.85 -6.49
N LYS A 135 -9.09 -0.33 -6.92
CA LYS A 135 -7.69 -0.56 -7.34
C LYS A 135 -7.43 -0.13 -8.78
N ILE A 136 -8.47 0.07 -9.58
CA ILE A 136 -8.30 0.36 -11.01
C ILE A 136 -7.85 1.80 -11.23
N GLY A 137 -8.39 2.76 -10.49
CA GLY A 137 -7.96 4.15 -10.55
C GLY A 137 -6.45 4.32 -10.33
N PRO A 138 -5.87 3.82 -9.22
CA PRO A 138 -4.42 3.90 -8.98
C PRO A 138 -3.55 3.24 -10.06
N THR A 139 -4.02 2.15 -10.69
CA THR A 139 -3.22 1.30 -11.59
C THR A 139 -3.39 1.61 -13.07
N SER A 140 -4.22 2.60 -13.42
CA SER A 140 -4.51 2.96 -14.82
C SER A 140 -4.38 4.46 -15.06
N VAL A 141 -4.07 4.83 -16.32
CA VAL A 141 -4.05 6.22 -16.82
C VAL A 141 -4.69 6.22 -18.20
N ASP A 142 -5.60 7.15 -18.45
CA ASP A 142 -6.30 7.32 -19.74
C ASP A 142 -6.94 6.03 -20.28
N GLY A 143 -7.48 5.21 -19.37
CA GLY A 143 -8.13 3.94 -19.70
C GLY A 143 -7.16 2.79 -20.01
N LYS A 144 -5.86 2.99 -19.86
CA LYS A 144 -4.81 1.99 -20.06
C LYS A 144 -4.32 1.45 -18.71
N GLN A 145 -4.19 0.13 -18.60
CA GLN A 145 -3.70 -0.54 -17.41
C GLN A 145 -2.17 -0.59 -17.40
N TYR A 146 -1.56 -0.18 -16.28
CA TYR A 146 -0.11 -0.20 -16.07
C TYR A 146 0.32 -1.04 -14.88
N GLY A 147 -0.54 -1.22 -13.90
CA GLY A 147 -0.25 -2.02 -12.71
C GLY A 147 -1.11 -3.29 -12.62
N VAL A 148 -0.57 -4.34 -12.05
CA VAL A 148 -1.34 -5.52 -11.61
C VAL A 148 -1.72 -5.29 -10.15
N PRO A 149 -3.02 -5.07 -9.83
CA PRO A 149 -3.46 -4.95 -8.46
C PRO A 149 -3.02 -6.19 -7.65
N PHE A 150 -2.39 -5.96 -6.50
CA PHE A 150 -1.85 -7.08 -5.71
C PHE A 150 -2.66 -7.28 -4.42
N ASP A 151 -2.38 -6.49 -3.39
CA ASP A 151 -2.98 -6.67 -2.08
C ASP A 151 -4.06 -5.63 -1.78
N SER A 152 -4.99 -6.03 -0.91
CA SER A 152 -5.98 -5.13 -0.33
C SER A 152 -5.41 -4.50 0.94
N GLY A 153 -5.60 -3.18 1.07
CA GLY A 153 -5.40 -2.45 2.32
C GLY A 153 -6.71 -2.24 3.07
N ALA A 154 -7.71 -3.13 2.87
CA ALA A 154 -9.02 -2.98 3.49
C ALA A 154 -8.90 -2.67 4.99
N ALA A 155 -9.50 -1.55 5.38
CA ALA A 155 -9.48 -1.09 6.76
C ALA A 155 -10.53 -1.82 7.60
N GLY A 156 -10.13 -2.18 8.82
CA GLY A 156 -10.99 -2.72 9.84
C GLY A 156 -10.67 -2.12 11.19
N LEU A 157 -11.49 -2.40 12.16
CA LEU A 157 -11.27 -2.03 13.55
C LEU A 157 -10.98 -3.32 14.35
N TYR A 158 -9.71 -3.55 14.66
CA TYR A 158 -9.31 -4.62 15.57
C TYR A 158 -9.61 -4.18 17.00
N VAL A 159 -10.28 -5.03 17.77
CA VAL A 159 -10.76 -4.70 19.12
C VAL A 159 -10.40 -5.77 20.14
N ARG A 160 -9.99 -5.35 21.32
CA ARG A 160 -9.80 -6.22 22.50
C ARG A 160 -11.17 -6.47 23.13
N SER A 161 -11.72 -7.67 22.87
CA SER A 161 -13.03 -8.07 23.39
C SER A 161 -13.09 -8.07 24.92
N ASP A 162 -12.01 -8.48 25.59
CA ASP A 162 -11.91 -8.46 27.05
C ASP A 162 -11.97 -7.04 27.63
N TYR A 163 -11.34 -6.05 27.00
CA TYR A 163 -11.41 -4.66 27.47
C TYR A 163 -12.78 -4.02 27.20
N LEU A 164 -13.44 -4.41 26.09
CA LEU A 164 -14.81 -3.98 25.82
C LEU A 164 -15.79 -4.54 26.86
N GLU A 165 -15.69 -5.84 27.18
CA GLU A 165 -16.54 -6.48 28.19
C GLU A 165 -16.37 -5.86 29.58
N GLU A 166 -15.13 -5.56 30.00
CA GLU A 166 -14.86 -4.86 31.25
C GLU A 166 -15.49 -3.47 31.29
N ALA A 167 -15.57 -2.80 30.12
CA ALA A 167 -16.24 -1.50 29.95
C ALA A 167 -17.77 -1.60 29.79
N GLY A 168 -18.31 -2.82 29.74
CA GLY A 168 -19.77 -3.07 29.61
C GLY A 168 -20.28 -3.11 28.17
N TYR A 169 -19.40 -3.26 27.18
CA TYR A 169 -19.74 -3.38 25.77
C TYR A 169 -19.44 -4.78 25.23
N LYS A 170 -20.07 -5.12 24.10
CA LYS A 170 -19.80 -6.35 23.36
C LYS A 170 -19.25 -5.99 21.99
N VAL A 171 -18.52 -6.92 21.36
CA VAL A 171 -18.04 -6.76 19.98
C VAL A 171 -19.18 -6.44 19.01
N ALA A 172 -20.37 -7.01 19.24
CA ALA A 172 -21.56 -6.75 18.43
C ALA A 172 -22.02 -5.28 18.48
N ASP A 173 -21.75 -4.55 19.56
CA ASP A 173 -22.15 -3.14 19.71
C ASP A 173 -21.30 -2.21 18.82
N LEU A 174 -20.21 -2.71 18.23
CA LEU A 174 -19.31 -1.96 17.36
C LEU A 174 -19.53 -2.22 15.86
N GLN A 175 -20.53 -3.02 15.47
CA GLN A 175 -20.75 -3.40 14.05
C GLN A 175 -21.26 -2.25 13.17
N ASP A 176 -22.01 -1.31 13.73
CA ASP A 176 -22.59 -0.16 13.02
C ASP A 176 -22.44 1.10 13.87
N ILE A 177 -21.20 1.60 13.99
CA ILE A 177 -20.90 2.80 14.78
C ILE A 177 -20.28 3.90 13.92
N ASP A 178 -20.50 5.13 14.33
CA ASP A 178 -19.76 6.29 13.85
C ASP A 178 -18.57 6.63 14.77
N TRP A 179 -17.74 7.58 14.35
CA TRP A 179 -16.59 8.03 15.12
C TRP A 179 -16.97 8.63 16.47
N LYS A 180 -18.10 9.29 16.58
CA LYS A 180 -18.60 9.84 17.85
C LYS A 180 -18.90 8.72 18.86
N LYS A 181 -19.61 7.67 18.41
CA LYS A 181 -19.88 6.50 19.26
C LYS A 181 -18.60 5.74 19.62
N PHE A 182 -17.66 5.64 18.69
CA PHE A 182 -16.37 5.03 18.95
C PHE A 182 -15.59 5.77 20.05
N ILE A 183 -15.57 7.10 20.03
CA ILE A 183 -14.93 7.93 21.05
C ILE A 183 -15.64 7.78 22.41
N GLU A 184 -16.98 7.72 22.43
CA GLU A 184 -17.78 7.47 23.65
C GLU A 184 -17.39 6.13 24.30
N ILE A 185 -17.31 5.05 23.50
CA ILE A 185 -16.87 3.73 23.95
C ILE A 185 -15.43 3.82 24.49
N GLY A 186 -14.54 4.54 23.81
CA GLY A 186 -13.16 4.75 24.24
C GLY A 186 -13.04 5.42 25.61
N LYS A 187 -13.85 6.42 25.87
CA LYS A 187 -13.92 7.07 27.19
C LYS A 187 -14.35 6.07 28.29
N ALA A 188 -15.32 5.19 28.00
CA ALA A 188 -15.76 4.15 28.93
C ALA A 188 -14.68 3.09 29.15
N VAL A 189 -14.00 2.63 28.10
CA VAL A 189 -12.87 1.70 28.19
C VAL A 189 -11.76 2.29 29.04
N LYS A 190 -11.34 3.53 28.79
CA LYS A 190 -10.31 4.21 29.57
C LYS A 190 -10.68 4.31 31.06
N ALA A 191 -11.93 4.68 31.34
CA ALA A 191 -12.42 4.82 32.72
C ALA A 191 -12.44 3.49 33.50
N LYS A 192 -12.70 2.38 32.84
CA LYS A 192 -12.80 1.05 33.47
C LYS A 192 -11.47 0.30 33.54
N THR A 193 -10.75 0.29 32.44
CA THR A 193 -9.54 -0.55 32.29
C THR A 193 -8.24 0.22 32.49
N GLY A 194 -8.27 1.55 32.45
CA GLY A 194 -7.08 2.41 32.38
C GLY A 194 -6.35 2.36 31.02
N LYS A 195 -6.83 1.56 30.07
CA LYS A 195 -6.22 1.42 28.74
C LYS A 195 -6.64 2.54 27.82
N SER A 196 -5.75 2.97 26.92
CA SER A 196 -6.11 3.91 25.87
C SER A 196 -6.98 3.21 24.81
N LEU A 197 -7.80 4.00 24.08
CA LEU A 197 -8.63 3.45 23.00
C LEU A 197 -7.76 2.94 21.85
N LEU A 198 -6.85 3.79 21.38
CA LEU A 198 -5.93 3.47 20.29
C LEU A 198 -4.57 4.16 20.46
N THR A 199 -3.63 3.83 19.59
CA THR A 199 -2.35 4.52 19.44
C THR A 199 -2.32 5.30 18.14
N GLN A 200 -1.68 6.49 18.14
CA GLN A 200 -1.61 7.39 16.99
C GLN A 200 -0.30 8.18 16.99
N ASP A 201 0.34 8.27 15.82
CA ASP A 201 1.35 9.29 15.54
C ASP A 201 0.64 10.55 15.01
N PRO A 202 0.76 11.71 15.68
CA PRO A 202 0.09 12.93 15.24
C PRO A 202 0.57 13.45 13.87
N ASN A 203 1.69 12.93 13.35
CA ASN A 203 2.21 13.29 12.04
C ASN A 203 1.77 12.32 10.92
N ASP A 204 1.02 11.28 11.27
CA ASP A 204 0.43 10.33 10.31
C ASP A 204 -1.07 10.60 10.14
N LEU A 205 -1.47 10.99 8.94
CA LEU A 205 -2.87 11.23 8.59
C LEU A 205 -3.58 9.99 8.02
N GLY A 206 -3.03 8.79 8.20
CA GLY A 206 -3.65 7.53 7.76
C GLY A 206 -5.08 7.36 8.24
N LEU A 207 -5.36 7.78 9.48
CA LEU A 207 -6.71 7.76 10.03
C LEU A 207 -7.66 8.71 9.29
N ILE A 208 -7.20 9.90 8.92
CA ILE A 208 -7.96 10.87 8.12
C ILE A 208 -8.24 10.31 6.72
N ARG A 209 -7.22 9.71 6.07
CA ARG A 209 -7.41 9.05 4.76
C ARG A 209 -8.53 8.00 4.81
N MET A 210 -8.50 7.12 5.81
CA MET A 210 -9.54 6.12 5.98
C MET A 210 -10.93 6.76 6.19
N MET A 211 -11.02 7.79 7.02
CA MET A 211 -12.27 8.50 7.28
C MET A 211 -12.87 9.09 6.00
N ILE A 212 -12.08 9.87 5.24
CA ILE A 212 -12.60 10.55 4.05
C ILE A 212 -12.89 9.57 2.91
N GLN A 213 -12.08 8.52 2.73
CA GLN A 213 -12.35 7.51 1.72
C GLN A 213 -13.63 6.72 2.03
N SER A 214 -13.93 6.44 3.31
CA SER A 214 -15.19 5.79 3.69
C SER A 214 -16.43 6.58 3.22
N ALA A 215 -16.30 7.90 3.03
CA ALA A 215 -17.33 8.79 2.52
C ALA A 215 -17.26 9.03 1.00
N GLY A 216 -16.39 8.29 0.28
CA GLY A 216 -16.18 8.49 -1.16
C GLY A 216 -15.53 9.84 -1.48
N SER A 217 -14.74 10.40 -0.57
CA SER A 217 -14.07 11.70 -0.71
C SER A 217 -12.55 11.55 -0.64
N TRP A 218 -11.85 12.54 -1.20
CA TRP A 218 -10.39 12.60 -1.17
C TRP A 218 -9.89 14.05 -1.12
N TYR A 219 -8.57 14.24 -0.95
CA TYR A 219 -7.90 15.54 -0.93
C TYR A 219 -7.93 16.28 -2.26
N LEU A 220 -8.17 15.53 -3.34
CA LEU A 220 -8.33 16.01 -4.70
C LEU A 220 -9.76 15.76 -5.17
N LYS A 221 -10.24 16.54 -6.13
CA LYS A 221 -11.49 16.27 -6.84
C LYS A 221 -11.31 15.04 -7.76
N ASP A 222 -12.40 14.61 -8.36
CA ASP A 222 -12.42 13.44 -9.27
C ASP A 222 -11.46 13.57 -10.46
N ASP A 223 -11.07 14.81 -10.81
CA ASP A 223 -10.05 15.07 -11.85
C ASP A 223 -8.63 14.66 -11.42
N GLY A 224 -8.40 14.34 -10.15
CA GLY A 224 -7.12 13.91 -9.59
C GLY A 224 -6.04 15.01 -9.52
N THR A 225 -6.39 16.25 -9.81
CA THR A 225 -5.45 17.39 -9.88
C THR A 225 -5.89 18.60 -9.06
N THR A 226 -7.18 18.87 -9.00
CA THR A 226 -7.73 20.04 -8.29
C THR A 226 -7.82 19.76 -6.78
N PRO A 227 -7.15 20.55 -5.91
CA PRO A 227 -7.30 20.41 -4.46
C PRO A 227 -8.76 20.55 -4.01
N ASN A 228 -9.20 19.68 -3.11
CA ASN A 228 -10.56 19.56 -2.60
C ASN A 228 -10.55 19.62 -1.06
N LEU A 229 -10.06 20.72 -0.51
CA LEU A 229 -9.91 20.88 0.94
C LEU A 229 -11.00 21.79 1.52
N VAL A 230 -11.27 22.94 0.88
CA VAL A 230 -12.37 23.83 1.26
C VAL A 230 -13.70 23.28 0.73
N GLY A 231 -14.71 23.21 1.60
CA GLY A 231 -16.04 22.67 1.24
C GLY A 231 -16.10 21.16 1.15
N ASN A 232 -15.02 20.46 1.52
CA ASN A 232 -15.00 19.02 1.68
C ASN A 232 -15.53 18.67 3.08
N GLU A 233 -16.82 18.41 3.17
CA GLU A 233 -17.49 18.13 4.45
C GLU A 233 -16.97 16.85 5.11
N ALA A 234 -16.57 15.84 4.32
CA ALA A 234 -15.97 14.62 4.85
C ALA A 234 -14.61 14.92 5.51
N LEU A 235 -13.77 15.75 4.87
CA LEU A 235 -12.49 16.16 5.44
C LEU A 235 -12.67 17.00 6.70
N LYS A 236 -13.64 17.91 6.70
CA LYS A 236 -13.97 18.73 7.87
C LYS A 236 -14.40 17.85 9.04
N GLU A 237 -15.35 16.95 8.84
CA GLU A 237 -15.81 16.01 9.88
C GLU A 237 -14.69 15.09 10.38
N ALA A 238 -13.80 14.63 9.47
CA ALA A 238 -12.65 13.81 9.83
C ALA A 238 -11.67 14.58 10.75
N PHE A 239 -11.39 15.85 10.46
CA PHE A 239 -10.56 16.71 11.30
C PHE A 239 -11.20 16.97 12.67
N GLU A 240 -12.51 17.23 12.71
CA GLU A 240 -13.27 17.41 13.95
C GLU A 240 -13.25 16.15 14.80
N SER A 241 -13.52 14.99 14.21
CA SER A 241 -13.48 13.68 14.89
C SER A 241 -12.08 13.37 15.42
N TYR A 242 -11.04 13.66 14.63
CA TYR A 242 -9.66 13.47 15.04
C TYR A 242 -9.28 14.38 16.23
N LYS A 243 -9.68 15.64 16.20
CA LYS A 243 -9.46 16.57 17.32
C LYS A 243 -10.19 16.11 18.59
N GLU A 244 -11.45 15.67 18.48
CA GLU A 244 -12.18 15.12 19.62
C GLU A 244 -11.46 13.89 20.19
N LEU A 245 -11.03 12.98 19.34
CA LEU A 245 -10.27 11.79 19.69
C LEU A 245 -9.00 12.15 20.48
N MET A 246 -8.18 13.04 19.91
CA MET A 246 -6.90 13.46 20.52
C MET A 246 -7.09 14.21 21.83
N SER A 247 -8.19 14.97 21.97
CA SER A 247 -8.48 15.78 23.16
C SER A 247 -9.13 15.00 24.29
N ALA A 248 -9.59 13.77 24.04
CA ALA A 248 -10.37 12.98 25.00
C ALA A 248 -9.53 12.18 26.02
N ASP A 249 -8.20 12.29 26.01
CA ASP A 249 -7.26 11.52 26.85
C ASP A 249 -7.40 10.00 26.71
N ILE A 250 -7.79 9.55 25.52
CA ILE A 250 -7.97 8.13 25.19
C ILE A 250 -6.98 7.61 24.14
N VAL A 251 -6.05 8.46 23.70
CA VAL A 251 -5.04 8.11 22.70
C VAL A 251 -3.68 7.96 23.35
N LYS A 252 -2.99 6.87 23.03
CA LYS A 252 -1.57 6.73 23.30
C LYS A 252 -0.78 7.30 22.13
N VAL A 253 -0.13 8.43 22.35
CA VAL A 253 0.72 9.04 21.31
C VAL A 253 2.00 8.23 21.13
N THR A 254 2.34 7.96 19.89
CA THR A 254 3.57 7.28 19.44
C THR A 254 4.20 8.08 18.31
N SER A 255 5.47 7.81 17.99
CA SER A 255 6.23 8.58 17.00
C SER A 255 6.93 7.70 15.96
N ASP A 256 6.80 6.39 16.06
CA ASP A 256 7.40 5.44 15.13
C ASP A 256 6.65 4.10 15.12
N TRP A 257 6.97 3.30 14.11
CA TRP A 257 6.37 1.99 13.90
C TRP A 257 6.57 1.02 15.07
N SER A 258 7.74 1.00 15.69
CA SER A 258 8.04 0.09 16.79
C SER A 258 7.18 0.41 18.03
N GLN A 259 7.01 1.69 18.35
CA GLN A 259 6.13 2.14 19.42
C GLN A 259 4.66 1.85 19.09
N PHE A 260 4.24 2.05 17.84
CA PHE A 260 2.89 1.73 17.38
C PHE A 260 2.58 0.25 17.61
N VAL A 261 3.42 -0.67 17.11
CA VAL A 261 3.26 -2.11 17.30
C VAL A 261 3.37 -2.49 18.78
N GLY A 262 4.33 -1.91 19.49
CA GLY A 262 4.54 -2.14 20.91
C GLY A 262 3.30 -1.83 21.76
N ALA A 263 2.54 -0.79 21.41
CA ALA A 263 1.37 -0.38 22.18
C ALA A 263 0.26 -1.43 22.22
N PHE A 264 -0.06 -2.09 21.12
CA PHE A 264 -1.09 -3.13 21.13
C PHE A 264 -0.54 -4.49 21.59
N ASN A 265 0.72 -4.82 21.30
CA ASN A 265 1.33 -6.06 21.77
C ASN A 265 1.56 -6.06 23.31
N SER A 266 1.83 -4.90 23.90
CA SER A 266 1.89 -4.77 25.37
C SER A 266 0.50 -4.65 26.05
N GLY A 267 -0.58 -4.61 25.27
CA GLY A 267 -1.95 -4.45 25.77
C GLY A 267 -2.23 -3.08 26.38
N GLU A 268 -1.57 -2.02 25.90
CA GLU A 268 -1.79 -0.65 26.39
C GLU A 268 -2.98 0.03 25.69
N VAL A 269 -3.41 -0.50 24.54
CA VAL A 269 -4.54 0.02 23.76
C VAL A 269 -5.61 -1.05 23.54
N ALA A 270 -6.86 -0.61 23.44
CA ALA A 270 -8.01 -1.48 23.26
C ALA A 270 -8.35 -1.75 21.80
N THR A 271 -7.91 -0.89 20.87
CA THR A 271 -8.26 -1.01 19.45
C THR A 271 -7.11 -0.60 18.54
N VAL A 272 -7.18 -1.08 17.29
CA VAL A 272 -6.25 -0.71 16.21
C VAL A 272 -7.08 -0.53 14.93
N PRO A 273 -7.51 0.71 14.61
CA PRO A 273 -8.15 1.03 13.33
C PRO A 273 -7.09 1.15 12.24
N THR A 274 -7.02 0.18 11.32
CA THR A 274 -5.97 0.16 10.28
C THR A 274 -6.28 -0.87 9.19
N GLY A 275 -5.41 -0.96 8.18
CA GLY A 275 -5.50 -1.96 7.12
C GLY A 275 -5.23 -3.40 7.62
N ASN A 276 -5.77 -4.37 6.89
CA ASN A 276 -5.69 -5.80 7.20
C ASN A 276 -4.25 -6.36 7.30
N TRP A 277 -3.28 -5.67 6.72
CA TRP A 277 -1.86 -6.04 6.76
C TRP A 277 -1.27 -6.06 8.18
N ILE A 278 -1.91 -5.42 9.17
CA ILE A 278 -1.47 -5.42 10.58
C ILE A 278 -1.73 -6.77 11.28
N THR A 279 -2.56 -7.65 10.71
CA THR A 279 -2.99 -8.90 11.32
C THR A 279 -1.83 -9.75 11.86
N ALA A 280 -0.76 -9.89 11.08
CA ALA A 280 0.42 -10.65 11.49
C ALA A 280 1.10 -10.04 12.71
N SER A 281 1.20 -8.71 12.80
CA SER A 281 1.79 -7.99 13.94
C SER A 281 0.95 -8.13 15.22
N ILE A 282 -0.38 -8.17 15.10
CA ILE A 282 -1.28 -8.42 16.23
C ILE A 282 -1.12 -9.88 16.71
N LYS A 283 -1.06 -10.83 15.80
CA LYS A 283 -0.91 -12.26 16.10
C LYS A 283 0.48 -12.63 16.66
N ALA A 284 1.47 -11.77 16.50
CA ALA A 284 2.81 -11.98 17.04
C ALA A 284 2.82 -12.09 18.58
N GLU A 285 1.86 -11.46 19.28
CA GLU A 285 1.68 -11.62 20.72
C GLU A 285 0.70 -12.76 21.05
N ALA A 286 1.21 -13.98 21.05
CA ALA A 286 0.42 -15.21 21.24
C ALA A 286 -0.39 -15.24 22.55
N SER A 287 0.03 -14.54 23.61
CA SER A 287 -0.69 -14.49 24.90
C SER A 287 -2.04 -13.75 24.80
N GLN A 288 -2.27 -13.06 23.71
CA GLN A 288 -3.51 -12.34 23.42
C GLN A 288 -4.49 -13.14 22.54
N ALA A 289 -4.16 -14.39 22.18
CA ALA A 289 -5.06 -15.26 21.43
C ALA A 289 -6.43 -15.41 22.12
N GLY A 290 -7.50 -15.31 21.33
CA GLY A 290 -8.89 -15.34 21.82
C GLY A 290 -9.40 -14.05 22.47
N LYS A 291 -8.56 -13.00 22.54
CA LYS A 291 -8.93 -11.69 23.13
C LYS A 291 -9.18 -10.60 22.11
N TRP A 292 -8.96 -10.88 20.83
CA TRP A 292 -9.16 -9.96 19.74
C TRP A 292 -10.35 -10.36 18.88
N ALA A 293 -11.04 -9.37 18.35
CA ALA A 293 -12.01 -9.51 17.27
C ALA A 293 -11.78 -8.40 16.24
N VAL A 294 -12.34 -8.56 15.07
CA VAL A 294 -12.31 -7.53 14.01
C VAL A 294 -13.74 -7.14 13.66
N VAL A 295 -14.00 -5.85 13.60
CA VAL A 295 -15.31 -5.29 13.22
C VAL A 295 -15.13 -4.28 12.07
N PRO A 296 -16.21 -3.92 11.36
CA PRO A 296 -16.15 -2.91 10.30
C PRO A 296 -15.59 -1.58 10.81
N PHE A 297 -14.97 -0.83 9.92
CA PHE A 297 -14.41 0.50 10.22
C PHE A 297 -15.54 1.49 10.60
N PRO A 298 -15.37 2.36 11.61
CA PRO A 298 -16.37 3.36 11.97
C PRO A 298 -16.60 4.35 10.82
N LYS A 299 -17.86 4.71 10.55
CA LYS A 299 -18.20 5.69 9.52
C LYS A 299 -18.21 7.12 10.04
N LEU A 300 -18.16 8.11 9.14
CA LEU A 300 -18.46 9.50 9.45
C LEU A 300 -19.98 9.64 9.67
N GLY A 301 -20.37 10.15 10.84
CA GLY A 301 -21.77 10.16 11.27
C GLY A 301 -22.63 11.22 10.59
N ASN A 302 -22.02 12.34 10.18
CA ASN A 302 -22.71 13.45 9.52
C ASN A 302 -22.66 13.34 7.98
N ASN A 303 -21.95 12.37 7.43
CA ASN A 303 -21.85 12.16 6.00
C ASN A 303 -22.69 10.94 5.55
N ALA A 304 -23.80 11.21 4.85
CA ALA A 304 -24.74 10.17 4.42
C ALA A 304 -24.13 9.14 3.43
N ASN A 305 -23.04 9.49 2.76
CA ASN A 305 -22.34 8.60 1.83
C ASN A 305 -21.31 7.72 2.53
N SER A 306 -21.00 7.98 3.80
CA SER A 306 -19.98 7.20 4.51
C SER A 306 -20.46 5.78 4.78
N VAL A 307 -19.59 4.82 4.45
CA VAL A 307 -19.80 3.39 4.64
C VAL A 307 -18.81 2.84 5.67
N HIS A 308 -19.02 1.61 6.12
CA HIS A 308 -18.15 0.91 7.07
C HIS A 308 -16.95 0.22 6.40
N ALA A 309 -16.51 0.74 5.26
CA ALA A 309 -15.39 0.20 4.50
C ALA A 309 -14.48 1.33 4.04
N SER A 310 -13.18 1.10 4.12
CA SER A 310 -12.15 2.02 3.67
C SER A 310 -10.86 1.28 3.35
N ASN A 311 -9.84 2.01 2.94
CA ASN A 311 -8.52 1.46 2.59
C ASN A 311 -7.42 2.22 3.32
N LEU A 312 -6.39 1.49 3.77
CA LEU A 312 -5.12 2.07 4.20
C LEU A 312 -3.97 1.22 3.67
N GLY A 313 -3.14 1.81 2.81
CA GLY A 313 -2.09 1.09 2.09
C GLY A 313 -2.63 0.40 0.84
N GLY A 314 -2.17 -0.82 0.60
CA GLY A 314 -2.37 -1.53 -0.66
C GLY A 314 -1.30 -1.16 -1.67
N SER A 315 -0.89 -2.14 -2.45
CA SER A 315 0.17 -1.99 -3.44
C SER A 315 -0.15 -2.75 -4.71
N SER A 316 0.58 -2.43 -5.77
CA SER A 316 0.39 -3.04 -7.08
C SER A 316 1.77 -3.24 -7.74
N TRP A 317 1.86 -4.27 -8.60
CA TRP A 317 3.07 -4.59 -9.34
C TRP A 317 3.09 -3.87 -10.68
N TYR A 318 4.16 -3.16 -10.97
CA TYR A 318 4.34 -2.42 -12.21
C TYR A 318 5.52 -2.97 -12.98
N VAL A 319 5.41 -3.03 -14.31
CA VAL A 319 6.49 -3.40 -15.21
C VAL A 319 7.13 -2.13 -15.76
N MET A 320 8.45 -2.01 -15.59
CA MET A 320 9.19 -0.90 -16.17
C MET A 320 9.40 -1.13 -17.66
N ASN A 321 9.44 -0.07 -18.45
CA ASN A 321 9.69 -0.14 -19.89
C ASN A 321 11.19 -0.33 -20.20
N VAL A 322 11.72 -1.49 -19.75
CA VAL A 322 13.13 -1.91 -19.88
C VAL A 322 13.21 -3.29 -20.55
N ASP A 323 14.44 -3.77 -20.80
CA ASP A 323 14.64 -5.12 -21.33
C ASP A 323 14.02 -6.17 -20.38
N GLY A 324 13.33 -7.16 -20.94
CA GLY A 324 12.63 -8.20 -20.19
C GLY A 324 11.18 -7.87 -19.82
N LYS A 325 10.66 -6.71 -20.21
CA LYS A 325 9.30 -6.25 -19.88
C LYS A 325 8.19 -7.20 -20.34
N GLU A 326 8.30 -7.79 -21.53
CA GLU A 326 7.31 -8.73 -22.03
C GLU A 326 7.29 -10.02 -21.21
N ALA A 327 8.46 -10.54 -20.81
CA ALA A 327 8.56 -11.70 -19.93
C ALA A 327 8.02 -11.39 -18.52
N ALA A 328 8.28 -10.19 -18.02
CA ALA A 328 7.74 -9.71 -16.74
C ALA A 328 6.21 -9.55 -16.77
N ALA A 329 5.66 -9.00 -17.85
CA ALA A 329 4.22 -8.86 -18.04
C ALA A 329 3.51 -10.21 -18.09
N GLU A 330 4.07 -11.18 -18.85
CA GLU A 330 3.53 -12.54 -18.93
C GLU A 330 3.65 -13.28 -17.59
N PHE A 331 4.76 -13.12 -16.87
CA PHE A 331 4.90 -13.64 -15.51
C PHE A 331 3.82 -13.10 -14.56
N LEU A 332 3.62 -11.77 -14.52
CA LEU A 332 2.60 -11.15 -13.68
C LEU A 332 1.19 -11.58 -14.07
N LYS A 333 0.89 -11.70 -15.36
CA LYS A 333 -0.39 -12.20 -15.88
C LYS A 333 -0.71 -13.59 -15.36
N GLN A 334 0.26 -14.54 -15.46
CA GLN A 334 0.08 -15.94 -15.06
C GLN A 334 0.10 -16.16 -13.55
N THR A 335 0.50 -15.16 -12.78
CA THR A 335 0.59 -15.21 -11.31
C THR A 335 -0.43 -14.27 -10.68
N PHE A 336 -0.04 -13.08 -10.29
CA PHE A 336 -0.92 -12.11 -9.62
C PHE A 336 -2.12 -11.67 -10.46
N GLY A 337 -2.02 -11.76 -11.78
CA GLY A 337 -3.09 -11.36 -12.71
C GLY A 337 -4.26 -12.33 -12.78
N SER A 338 -4.06 -13.64 -12.46
CA SER A 338 -5.10 -14.63 -12.69
C SER A 338 -5.04 -15.91 -11.84
N ASP A 339 -3.98 -16.11 -11.05
CA ASP A 339 -3.77 -17.35 -10.32
C ASP A 339 -4.52 -17.38 -8.98
N VAL A 340 -5.71 -17.92 -8.97
CA VAL A 340 -6.54 -18.07 -7.76
C VAL A 340 -5.86 -18.99 -6.72
N GLU A 341 -5.18 -20.07 -7.15
CA GLU A 341 -4.50 -20.98 -6.23
C GLU A 341 -3.32 -20.32 -5.54
N LEU A 342 -2.56 -19.48 -6.26
CA LEU A 342 -1.53 -18.66 -5.66
C LEU A 342 -2.11 -17.80 -4.52
N TYR A 343 -3.23 -17.12 -4.75
CA TYR A 343 -3.83 -16.27 -3.72
C TYR A 343 -4.40 -17.06 -2.53
N GLN A 344 -4.90 -18.31 -2.73
CA GLN A 344 -5.25 -19.17 -1.61
C GLN A 344 -4.04 -19.48 -0.72
N LYS A 345 -2.87 -19.72 -1.35
CA LYS A 345 -1.61 -19.94 -0.64
C LYS A 345 -1.13 -18.67 0.08
N LEU A 346 -1.18 -17.51 -0.59
CA LEU A 346 -0.77 -16.22 -0.01
C LEU A 346 -1.60 -15.83 1.22
N VAL A 347 -2.92 -16.03 1.17
CA VAL A 347 -3.80 -15.80 2.32
C VAL A 347 -3.40 -16.68 3.50
N THR A 348 -3.16 -17.97 3.25
CA THR A 348 -2.88 -18.94 4.32
C THR A 348 -1.50 -18.73 4.95
N GLU A 349 -0.50 -18.43 4.13
CA GLU A 349 0.90 -18.42 4.57
C GLU A 349 1.38 -17.04 5.03
N ILE A 350 0.88 -15.96 4.45
CA ILE A 350 1.33 -14.59 4.74
C ILE A 350 0.19 -13.61 5.04
N GLY A 351 -1.07 -14.06 5.02
CA GLY A 351 -2.23 -13.20 5.30
C GLY A 351 -2.53 -12.15 4.23
N ALA A 352 -1.99 -12.31 3.01
CA ALA A 352 -2.22 -11.36 1.93
C ALA A 352 -3.63 -11.52 1.34
N ILE A 353 -4.48 -10.54 1.55
CA ILE A 353 -5.83 -10.52 1.00
C ILE A 353 -5.77 -9.96 -0.41
N SER A 354 -6.21 -10.76 -1.37
CA SER A 354 -6.22 -10.42 -2.78
C SER A 354 -7.26 -9.37 -3.12
N THR A 355 -6.95 -8.58 -4.13
CA THR A 355 -7.93 -7.75 -4.83
C THR A 355 -8.49 -8.43 -6.09
N LEU A 356 -7.98 -9.60 -6.48
CA LEU A 356 -8.56 -10.46 -7.51
C LEU A 356 -9.86 -11.07 -6.98
N LYS A 357 -11.01 -10.65 -7.54
CA LYS A 357 -12.36 -11.03 -7.05
C LYS A 357 -12.56 -12.54 -6.97
N ALA A 358 -12.06 -13.29 -7.95
CA ALA A 358 -12.18 -14.75 -7.98
C ALA A 358 -11.48 -15.44 -6.80
N ALA A 359 -10.41 -14.86 -6.24
CA ALA A 359 -9.67 -15.43 -5.12
C ALA A 359 -10.50 -15.46 -3.82
N ALA A 360 -11.35 -14.45 -3.61
CA ALA A 360 -12.18 -14.33 -2.40
C ALA A 360 -13.21 -15.49 -2.25
N THR A 361 -13.51 -16.22 -3.33
CA THR A 361 -14.46 -17.34 -3.30
C THR A 361 -13.84 -18.65 -2.81
N GLY A 362 -12.51 -18.71 -2.68
CA GLY A 362 -11.78 -19.92 -2.33
C GLY A 362 -11.90 -20.32 -0.85
N GLU A 363 -11.56 -21.56 -0.55
CA GLU A 363 -11.72 -22.14 0.79
C GLU A 363 -10.78 -21.53 1.84
N ALA A 364 -9.60 -21.03 1.44
CA ALA A 364 -8.68 -20.36 2.36
C ALA A 364 -9.29 -19.09 2.98
N TYR A 365 -10.16 -18.41 2.23
CA TYR A 365 -10.86 -17.22 2.71
C TYR A 365 -11.96 -17.52 3.74
N LYS A 366 -12.42 -18.73 3.83
CA LYS A 366 -13.53 -19.17 4.72
C LYS A 366 -13.02 -19.75 6.04
N GLN A 367 -11.71 -19.81 6.25
CA GLN A 367 -11.13 -20.41 7.43
C GLN A 367 -11.40 -19.55 8.67
N ALA A 368 -11.77 -20.23 9.76
CA ALA A 368 -11.83 -19.61 11.08
C ALA A 368 -10.43 -19.37 11.61
N ASP A 369 -10.20 -18.24 12.27
CA ASP A 369 -8.94 -17.91 12.91
C ASP A 369 -9.07 -17.97 14.43
N GLU A 370 -8.43 -18.98 15.04
CA GLU A 370 -8.50 -19.24 16.48
C GLU A 370 -7.93 -18.07 17.31
N PHE A 371 -7.00 -17.30 16.74
CA PHE A 371 -6.48 -16.11 17.43
C PHE A 371 -7.58 -15.06 17.64
N PHE A 372 -8.53 -15.00 16.75
CA PHE A 372 -9.71 -14.12 16.81
C PHE A 372 -10.97 -14.86 17.30
N GLY A 373 -10.80 -15.87 18.14
CA GLY A 373 -11.92 -16.61 18.74
C GLY A 373 -12.79 -17.39 17.74
N GLY A 374 -12.21 -17.81 16.62
CA GLY A 374 -12.91 -18.54 15.57
C GLY A 374 -13.59 -17.64 14.53
N GLN A 375 -13.36 -16.33 14.55
CA GLN A 375 -13.86 -15.39 13.53
C GLN A 375 -13.22 -15.69 12.17
N LYS A 376 -13.97 -15.55 11.10
CA LYS A 376 -13.49 -15.67 9.72
C LYS A 376 -12.97 -14.32 9.20
N VAL A 377 -11.90 -13.85 9.81
CA VAL A 377 -11.37 -12.49 9.60
C VAL A 377 -11.07 -12.20 8.13
N ILE A 378 -10.50 -13.18 7.40
CA ILE A 378 -10.18 -13.02 5.98
C ILE A 378 -11.45 -12.86 5.12
N GLU A 379 -12.50 -13.66 5.43
CA GLU A 379 -13.80 -13.56 4.75
C GLU A 379 -14.43 -12.17 4.98
N ASP A 380 -14.34 -11.65 6.20
CA ASP A 380 -14.88 -10.36 6.55
C ASP A 380 -14.13 -9.23 5.81
N PHE A 381 -12.80 -9.22 5.81
CA PHE A 381 -12.02 -8.25 5.04
C PHE A 381 -12.25 -8.35 3.53
N ALA A 382 -12.41 -9.55 2.98
CA ALA A 382 -12.73 -9.71 1.56
C ALA A 382 -14.08 -9.05 1.21
N LYS A 383 -15.11 -9.23 2.06
CA LYS A 383 -16.40 -8.54 1.91
C LYS A 383 -16.28 -7.02 2.00
N TRP A 384 -15.46 -6.50 2.92
CA TRP A 384 -15.24 -5.05 3.06
C TRP A 384 -14.45 -4.50 1.89
N THR A 385 -13.50 -5.25 1.33
CA THR A 385 -12.74 -4.86 0.12
C THR A 385 -13.67 -4.49 -1.04
N GLU A 386 -14.76 -5.23 -1.23
CA GLU A 386 -15.75 -4.96 -2.29
C GLU A 386 -16.58 -3.68 -2.05
N GLN A 387 -16.60 -3.18 -0.82
CA GLN A 387 -17.39 -2.02 -0.41
C GLN A 387 -16.57 -0.74 -0.33
N ILE A 388 -15.25 -0.80 -0.51
CA ILE A 388 -14.38 0.38 -0.43
C ILE A 388 -14.76 1.37 -1.53
N PRO A 389 -15.13 2.63 -1.17
CA PRO A 389 -15.43 3.62 -2.17
C PRO A 389 -14.23 3.91 -3.08
N ASN A 390 -14.51 3.99 -4.38
CA ASN A 390 -13.51 4.39 -5.35
C ASN A 390 -13.31 5.91 -5.27
N VAL A 391 -12.06 6.33 -5.12
CA VAL A 391 -11.65 7.73 -5.10
C VAL A 391 -10.42 7.91 -6.00
N ASN A 392 -10.26 9.09 -6.58
CA ASN A 392 -9.06 9.39 -7.36
C ASN A 392 -7.98 9.93 -6.42
N TYR A 393 -6.97 9.10 -6.13
CA TYR A 393 -5.83 9.51 -5.30
C TYR A 393 -4.99 10.61 -5.96
N GLY A 394 -4.99 10.70 -7.31
CA GLY A 394 -4.24 11.68 -8.07
C GLY A 394 -2.72 11.62 -7.84
N MET A 395 -2.04 12.63 -8.34
CA MET A 395 -0.57 12.71 -8.28
C MET A 395 -0.03 13.21 -6.93
N HIS A 396 -0.85 13.92 -6.16
CA HIS A 396 -0.39 14.86 -5.13
C HIS A 396 -0.81 14.50 -3.71
N THR A 397 -1.31 13.28 -3.48
CA THR A 397 -1.80 12.86 -2.14
C THR A 397 -0.83 13.19 -1.03
N TYR A 398 0.43 12.80 -1.13
CA TYR A 398 1.41 13.03 -0.07
C TYR A 398 1.86 14.49 0.03
N ALA A 399 1.93 15.22 -1.08
CA ALA A 399 2.23 16.65 -1.04
C ALA A 399 1.12 17.45 -0.32
N LEU A 400 -0.14 17.03 -0.50
CA LEU A 400 -1.26 17.61 0.24
C LEU A 400 -1.27 17.20 1.71
N GLU A 401 -0.86 15.97 2.02
CA GLU A 401 -0.72 15.53 3.41
C GLU A 401 0.35 16.30 4.18
N ASP A 402 1.49 16.60 3.57
CA ASP A 402 2.53 17.43 4.19
C ASP A 402 1.97 18.79 4.64
N ILE A 403 1.08 19.39 3.83
CA ILE A 403 0.35 20.61 4.19
C ILE A 403 -0.63 20.35 5.33
N LEU A 404 -1.44 19.30 5.19
CA LEU A 404 -2.52 18.97 6.12
C LEU A 404 -2.00 18.55 7.50
N VAL A 405 -0.83 17.91 7.60
CA VAL A 405 -0.17 17.61 8.89
C VAL A 405 0.10 18.90 9.66
N VAL A 406 0.65 19.91 9.00
CA VAL A 406 0.93 21.22 9.64
C VAL A 406 -0.37 21.88 10.08
N GLU A 407 -1.37 21.89 9.22
CA GLU A 407 -2.66 22.50 9.53
C GLU A 407 -3.46 21.73 10.57
N MET A 408 -3.31 20.39 10.65
CA MET A 408 -3.86 19.59 11.75
C MET A 408 -3.24 20.01 13.10
N GLN A 409 -1.92 20.19 13.16
CA GLN A 409 -1.28 20.68 14.38
C GLN A 409 -1.78 22.08 14.78
N ASN A 410 -1.99 22.97 13.81
CA ASN A 410 -2.60 24.30 14.04
C ASN A 410 -4.04 24.16 14.57
N TYR A 411 -4.82 23.23 14.02
CA TYR A 411 -6.18 22.95 14.47
C TYR A 411 -6.23 22.40 15.89
N LEU A 412 -5.36 21.45 16.22
CA LEU A 412 -5.21 20.92 17.58
C LEU A 412 -4.77 22.03 18.56
N GLY A 413 -3.98 22.98 18.10
CA GLY A 413 -3.56 24.17 18.84
C GLY A 413 -4.65 25.24 19.02
N GLY A 414 -5.85 25.06 18.44
CA GLY A 414 -7.00 25.94 18.63
C GLY A 414 -7.33 26.88 17.48
N LYS A 415 -6.63 26.77 16.32
CA LYS A 415 -7.01 27.50 15.10
C LYS A 415 -8.39 27.04 14.63
N ASP A 416 -9.19 27.95 14.10
CA ASP A 416 -10.50 27.65 13.55
C ASP A 416 -10.44 26.68 12.36
N ILE A 417 -11.38 25.74 12.27
CA ILE A 417 -11.35 24.67 11.24
C ILE A 417 -11.52 25.22 9.82
N ASP A 418 -12.40 26.18 9.60
CA ASP A 418 -12.61 26.73 8.28
C ASP A 418 -11.40 27.55 7.84
N LYS A 419 -10.70 28.20 8.79
CA LYS A 419 -9.43 28.87 8.54
C LYS A 419 -8.30 27.88 8.23
N VAL A 420 -8.24 26.74 8.94
CA VAL A 420 -7.28 25.65 8.68
C VAL A 420 -7.44 25.12 7.26
N LEU A 421 -8.65 24.75 6.86
CA LEU A 421 -8.90 24.22 5.52
C LEU A 421 -8.69 25.27 4.42
N SER A 422 -9.03 26.55 4.70
CA SER A 422 -8.79 27.64 3.76
C SER A 422 -7.28 27.89 3.54
N ASP A 423 -6.48 27.88 4.61
CA ASP A 423 -5.03 28.08 4.51
C ASP A 423 -4.35 26.88 3.82
N ALA A 424 -4.80 25.65 4.12
CA ALA A 424 -4.36 24.46 3.43
C ALA A 424 -4.68 24.51 1.92
N GLN A 425 -5.90 24.90 1.55
CA GLN A 425 -6.32 25.04 0.15
C GLN A 425 -5.44 26.06 -0.59
N ALA A 426 -5.24 27.25 -0.01
CA ALA A 426 -4.41 28.30 -0.63
C ALA A 426 -2.95 27.85 -0.84
N GLN A 427 -2.40 27.09 0.11
CA GLN A 427 -1.06 26.53 -0.01
C GLN A 427 -1.01 25.43 -1.09
N ALA A 428 -1.99 24.53 -1.11
CA ALA A 428 -2.13 23.47 -2.10
C ALA A 428 -2.19 24.03 -3.52
N GLU A 429 -3.03 25.04 -3.79
CA GLU A 429 -3.17 25.69 -5.11
C GLU A 429 -1.86 26.35 -5.60
N THR A 430 -0.93 26.60 -4.70
CA THR A 430 0.39 27.16 -5.04
C THR A 430 1.42 26.08 -5.33
N GLN A 431 1.37 24.96 -4.59
CA GLN A 431 2.38 23.90 -4.64
C GLN A 431 2.02 22.78 -5.63
N VAL A 432 0.73 22.54 -5.84
CA VAL A 432 0.19 21.47 -6.69
C VAL A 432 -0.33 22.11 -7.98
N LYS A 433 0.55 22.23 -8.98
CA LYS A 433 0.23 22.81 -10.30
C LYS A 433 0.60 21.83 -11.40
#